data_2821ffb31c1f541f24670645eda01d6c
#
_entry.id   2821ffb31c1f541f24670645eda01d6c
#
_cell.length_a   1.000
_cell.length_b   1.000
_cell.length_c   1.000
_cell.angle_alpha   90.00
_cell.angle_beta   90.00
_cell.angle_gamma   90.00
#
_symmetry.space_group_name_H-M   'P 1'
#
loop_
_entity.id
_entity.type
_entity.pdbx_description
1 polymer ?
#
loop_
_entity_poly.entity_id
_entity_poly.type
_entity_poly.pdbx_seq_one_letter_code
_entity_poly.pdbx_strand_id
1 'polypeptide(L)'
;MGRCHCLALRPIGLPLAECFKTMFPDLQESFLPRCAETYRRIFNENLLTIKPEAFPGVVATLSALKECGYTLTIASSRSRNSLEELTHDMGIADYISYILGADDVKEAKPKPEPVLKTLADMHFNAGETLVVGDMAVDILMGTNAGAKTCGVTWGNGSREELENAGATFIIDRIEDLIEIVNKGI
;
A
#
# COMPACT_ATOMS: atom_id res chain seq x y z
N MET A 1 17.27 -0.86 26.51
CA MET A 1 17.10 -1.56 25.22
C MET A 1 15.74 -1.31 24.56
N GLY A 2 15.21 -0.09 24.55
CA GLY A 2 13.81 0.22 24.16
C GLY A 2 13.62 1.25 23.04
N ARG A 3 14.65 1.60 22.27
CA ARG A 3 14.56 2.67 21.24
C ARG A 3 14.57 2.18 19.78
N CYS A 4 14.87 0.93 19.51
CA CYS A 4 14.98 0.45 18.12
C CYS A 4 13.61 0.20 17.43
N HIS A 5 12.55 -0.13 18.17
CA HIS A 5 11.28 -0.52 17.56
C HIS A 5 10.52 0.65 16.94
N CYS A 6 10.50 1.81 17.60
CA CYS A 6 9.80 3.00 17.11
C CYS A 6 10.47 3.67 15.90
N LEU A 7 11.80 3.55 15.74
CA LEU A 7 12.51 4.13 14.59
C LEU A 7 12.33 3.31 13.31
N ALA A 8 12.11 2.00 13.42
CA ALA A 8 11.95 1.12 12.27
C ALA A 8 10.55 1.21 11.62
N LEU A 9 9.51 1.61 12.38
CA LEU A 9 8.14 1.68 11.87
C LEU A 9 7.83 2.98 11.10
N ARG A 10 8.49 4.09 11.44
CA ARG A 10 8.24 5.39 10.81
C ARG A 10 8.48 5.47 9.29
N PRO A 11 9.48 4.79 8.70
CA PRO A 11 9.74 4.86 7.27
C PRO A 11 8.99 3.80 6.45
N ILE A 12 8.20 2.90 7.06
CA ILE A 12 7.39 1.93 6.33
C ILE A 12 6.41 2.69 5.42
N GLY A 13 6.27 2.25 4.17
CA GLY A 13 5.45 2.92 3.15
C GLY A 13 6.23 3.83 2.20
N LEU A 14 7.44 4.25 2.58
CA LEU A 14 8.35 5.00 1.72
C LEU A 14 9.17 4.07 0.79
N PRO A 15 9.75 4.59 -0.29
CA PRO A 15 10.75 3.88 -1.07
C PRO A 15 11.92 3.43 -0.19
N LEU A 16 12.47 2.24 -0.46
CA LEU A 16 13.45 1.59 0.42
C LEU A 16 14.71 2.43 0.70
N ALA A 17 15.19 3.19 -0.29
CA ALA A 17 16.31 4.10 -0.10
C ALA A 17 15.98 5.23 0.90
N GLU A 18 14.77 5.79 0.83
CA GLU A 18 14.30 6.81 1.76
C GLU A 18 14.09 6.24 3.17
N CYS A 19 13.65 4.98 3.28
CA CYS A 19 13.59 4.27 4.56
C CYS A 19 14.96 4.26 5.24
N PHE A 20 16.01 3.85 4.51
CA PHE A 20 17.37 3.83 5.06
C PHE A 20 17.88 5.22 5.43
N LYS A 21 17.61 6.21 4.61
CA LYS A 21 18.00 7.60 4.88
C LYS A 21 17.33 8.16 6.13
N THR A 22 16.04 7.82 6.33
CA THR A 22 15.28 8.23 7.51
C THR A 22 15.76 7.52 8.79
N MET A 23 16.04 6.22 8.71
CA MET A 23 16.53 5.42 9.85
C MET A 23 17.97 5.75 10.25
N PHE A 24 18.78 6.09 9.27
CA PHE A 24 20.22 6.33 9.43
C PHE A 24 20.62 7.64 8.74
N PRO A 25 20.30 8.81 9.35
CA PRO A 25 20.56 10.13 8.74
C PRO A 25 22.04 10.37 8.39
N ASP A 26 22.96 9.78 9.15
CA ASP A 26 24.41 9.90 8.95
C ASP A 26 24.96 8.92 7.91
N LEU A 27 24.12 8.06 7.32
CA LEU A 27 24.56 7.09 6.31
C LEU A 27 24.94 7.80 5.01
N GLN A 28 26.15 7.59 4.53
CA GLN A 28 26.58 8.14 3.25
C GLN A 28 25.70 7.61 2.12
N GLU A 29 25.27 8.49 1.22
CA GLU A 29 24.37 8.15 0.09
C GLU A 29 24.91 7.01 -0.80
N SER A 30 26.24 6.91 -0.93
CA SER A 30 26.91 5.83 -1.67
C SER A 30 26.63 4.42 -1.14
N PHE A 31 26.22 4.27 0.13
CA PHE A 31 25.84 2.98 0.71
C PHE A 31 24.39 2.60 0.52
N LEU A 32 23.50 3.56 0.20
CA LEU A 32 22.06 3.30 0.06
C LEU A 32 21.74 2.18 -0.95
N PRO A 33 22.34 2.12 -2.14
CA PRO A 33 22.08 1.03 -3.09
C PRO A 33 22.42 -0.34 -2.51
N ARG A 34 23.56 -0.45 -1.80
CA ARG A 34 24.01 -1.70 -1.18
C ARG A 34 23.11 -2.12 -0.02
N CYS A 35 22.63 -1.17 0.78
CA CYS A 35 21.65 -1.44 1.83
C CYS A 35 20.34 -1.97 1.25
N ALA A 36 19.84 -1.32 0.19
CA ALA A 36 18.63 -1.74 -0.48
C ALA A 36 18.75 -3.13 -1.12
N GLU A 37 19.87 -3.43 -1.77
CA GLU A 37 20.17 -4.74 -2.34
C GLU A 37 20.22 -5.84 -1.26
N THR A 38 20.96 -5.57 -0.17
CA THR A 38 21.08 -6.50 0.96
C THR A 38 19.71 -6.78 1.60
N TYR A 39 18.88 -5.73 1.79
CA TYR A 39 17.53 -5.89 2.29
C TYR A 39 16.69 -6.79 1.38
N ARG A 40 16.69 -6.52 0.06
CA ARG A 40 15.93 -7.33 -0.90
C ARG A 40 16.36 -8.79 -0.90
N ARG A 41 17.68 -9.05 -0.85
CA ARG A 41 18.20 -10.40 -0.77
C ARG A 41 17.70 -11.13 0.48
N ILE A 42 17.85 -10.51 1.67
CA ILE A 42 17.39 -11.11 2.93
C ILE A 42 15.87 -11.29 2.93
N PHE A 43 15.13 -10.33 2.39
CA PHE A 43 13.68 -10.43 2.27
C PHE A 43 13.28 -11.63 1.40
N ASN A 44 13.88 -11.80 0.23
CA ASN A 44 13.61 -12.92 -0.67
C ASN A 44 14.01 -14.26 -0.05
N GLU A 45 15.15 -14.32 0.66
CA GLU A 45 15.55 -15.52 1.41
C GLU A 45 14.50 -15.90 2.48
N ASN A 46 13.95 -14.91 3.20
CA ASN A 46 12.91 -15.12 4.20
C ASN A 46 11.59 -15.60 3.58
N LEU A 47 11.22 -15.14 2.39
CA LEU A 47 10.01 -15.60 1.70
C LEU A 47 10.04 -17.09 1.35
N LEU A 48 11.22 -17.71 1.25
CA LEU A 48 11.33 -19.16 1.05
C LEU A 48 10.87 -19.98 2.26
N THR A 49 10.87 -19.37 3.44
CA THR A 49 10.51 -20.03 4.70
C THR A 49 9.26 -19.46 5.37
N ILE A 50 8.98 -18.18 5.16
CA ILE A 50 7.85 -17.47 5.76
C ILE A 50 6.96 -16.98 4.62
N LYS A 51 5.87 -17.70 4.36
CA LYS A 51 4.89 -17.27 3.36
C LYS A 51 4.00 -16.18 3.95
N PRO A 52 3.83 -15.06 3.25
CA PRO A 52 2.88 -14.05 3.66
C PRO A 52 1.45 -14.59 3.51
N GLU A 53 0.62 -14.31 4.48
CA GLU A 53 -0.81 -14.65 4.46
C GLU A 53 -1.64 -13.37 4.39
N ALA A 54 -2.77 -13.45 3.68
CA ALA A 54 -3.74 -12.37 3.69
C ALA A 54 -4.39 -12.24 5.09
N PHE A 55 -4.64 -11.01 5.52
CA PHE A 55 -5.39 -10.79 6.77
C PHE A 55 -6.77 -11.47 6.72
N PRO A 56 -7.33 -11.85 7.90
CA PRO A 56 -8.66 -12.44 7.96
C PRO A 56 -9.71 -11.60 7.21
N GLY A 57 -10.57 -12.26 6.45
CA GLY A 57 -11.64 -11.61 5.68
C GLY A 57 -11.24 -11.02 4.33
N VAL A 58 -9.94 -10.80 4.07
CA VAL A 58 -9.49 -10.13 2.82
C VAL A 58 -9.95 -10.87 1.57
N VAL A 59 -9.65 -12.17 1.47
CA VAL A 59 -10.02 -12.94 0.26
C VAL A 59 -11.53 -12.91 0.00
N ALA A 60 -12.33 -13.11 1.05
CA ALA A 60 -13.79 -13.09 0.94
C ALA A 60 -14.32 -11.70 0.51
N THR A 61 -13.75 -10.62 1.08
CA THR A 61 -14.13 -9.25 0.75
C THR A 61 -13.76 -8.90 -0.70
N LEU A 62 -12.55 -9.26 -1.16
CA LEU A 62 -12.13 -9.03 -2.55
C LEU A 62 -13.02 -9.80 -3.54
N SER A 63 -13.39 -11.06 -3.21
CA SER A 63 -14.34 -11.84 -4.02
C SER A 63 -15.69 -11.14 -4.13
N ALA A 64 -16.27 -10.74 -3.00
CA ALA A 64 -17.57 -10.07 -2.96
C ALA A 64 -17.56 -8.73 -3.74
N LEU A 65 -16.50 -7.93 -3.59
CA LEU A 65 -16.35 -6.67 -4.34
C LEU A 65 -16.26 -6.93 -5.84
N LYS A 66 -15.49 -7.93 -6.27
CA LYS A 66 -15.39 -8.32 -7.68
C LYS A 66 -16.73 -8.81 -8.25
N GLU A 67 -17.46 -9.63 -7.49
CA GLU A 67 -18.79 -10.11 -7.85
C GLU A 67 -19.81 -8.97 -8.00
N CYS A 68 -19.67 -7.91 -7.19
CA CYS A 68 -20.45 -6.69 -7.31
C CYS A 68 -20.03 -5.77 -8.47
N GLY A 69 -19.01 -6.18 -9.26
CA GLY A 69 -18.56 -5.45 -10.45
C GLY A 69 -17.50 -4.37 -10.17
N TYR A 70 -16.95 -4.30 -8.96
CA TYR A 70 -15.85 -3.37 -8.66
C TYR A 70 -14.54 -3.85 -9.28
N THR A 71 -13.78 -2.91 -9.84
CA THR A 71 -12.42 -3.16 -10.33
C THR A 71 -11.42 -2.95 -9.21
N LEU A 72 -10.64 -3.97 -8.91
CA LEU A 72 -9.66 -3.94 -7.82
C LEU A 72 -8.25 -3.80 -8.39
N THR A 73 -7.49 -2.86 -7.82
CA THR A 73 -6.13 -2.56 -8.26
C THR A 73 -5.19 -2.42 -7.06
N ILE A 74 -3.89 -2.56 -7.30
CA ILE A 74 -2.85 -2.35 -6.29
C ILE A 74 -1.90 -1.26 -6.77
N ALA A 75 -1.61 -0.27 -5.89
CA ALA A 75 -0.52 0.68 -6.02
C ALA A 75 0.39 0.63 -4.78
N SER A 76 1.65 0.25 -4.95
CA SER A 76 2.55 -0.02 -3.82
C SER A 76 3.95 0.54 -4.04
N SER A 77 4.67 0.78 -2.93
CA SER A 77 6.10 1.12 -2.93
C SER A 77 7.02 -0.08 -3.18
N ARG A 78 6.46 -1.29 -3.38
CA ARG A 78 7.21 -2.48 -3.83
C ARG A 78 7.36 -2.48 -5.35
N SER A 79 8.35 -3.24 -5.87
CA SER A 79 8.43 -3.49 -7.32
C SER A 79 7.26 -4.32 -7.82
N ARG A 80 6.88 -4.14 -9.08
CA ARG A 80 5.80 -4.88 -9.73
C ARG A 80 5.98 -6.40 -9.60
N ASN A 81 7.14 -6.93 -9.93
CA ASN A 81 7.40 -8.37 -9.84
C ASN A 81 7.16 -8.91 -8.43
N SER A 82 7.62 -8.19 -7.39
CA SER A 82 7.39 -8.61 -6.00
C SER A 82 5.91 -8.59 -5.62
N LEU A 83 5.11 -7.68 -6.18
CA LEU A 83 3.67 -7.64 -5.94
C LEU A 83 2.94 -8.79 -6.64
N GLU A 84 3.31 -9.12 -7.86
CA GLU A 84 2.74 -10.24 -8.62
C GLU A 84 2.99 -11.57 -7.89
N GLU A 85 4.22 -11.81 -7.42
CA GLU A 85 4.56 -12.98 -6.61
C GLU A 85 3.75 -13.04 -5.31
N LEU A 86 3.70 -11.93 -4.56
CA LEU A 86 2.99 -11.86 -3.29
C LEU A 86 1.47 -12.06 -3.46
N THR A 87 0.86 -11.45 -4.45
CA THR A 87 -0.59 -11.61 -4.71
C THR A 87 -0.94 -13.04 -5.09
N HIS A 88 -0.06 -13.70 -5.85
CA HIS A 88 -0.20 -15.12 -6.15
C HIS A 88 -0.08 -15.99 -4.89
N ASP A 89 0.95 -15.78 -4.09
CA ASP A 89 1.19 -16.56 -2.88
C ASP A 89 0.09 -16.38 -1.82
N MET A 90 -0.51 -15.18 -1.75
CA MET A 90 -1.66 -14.89 -0.89
C MET A 90 -3.01 -15.39 -1.46
N GLY A 91 -3.05 -15.92 -2.69
CA GLY A 91 -4.27 -16.37 -3.34
C GLY A 91 -5.24 -15.25 -3.70
N ILE A 92 -4.73 -14.03 -3.94
CA ILE A 92 -5.57 -12.86 -4.29
C ILE A 92 -5.36 -12.36 -5.73
N ALA A 93 -4.42 -12.94 -6.47
CA ALA A 93 -4.08 -12.49 -7.82
C ALA A 93 -5.29 -12.45 -8.76
N ASP A 94 -6.18 -13.43 -8.69
CA ASP A 94 -7.37 -13.52 -9.55
C ASP A 94 -8.39 -12.38 -9.31
N TYR A 95 -8.31 -11.69 -8.17
CA TYR A 95 -9.20 -10.57 -7.88
C TYR A 95 -8.64 -9.23 -8.39
N ILE A 96 -7.33 -9.15 -8.66
CA ILE A 96 -6.64 -7.90 -8.99
C ILE A 96 -6.57 -7.73 -10.51
N SER A 97 -7.12 -6.63 -11.00
CA SER A 97 -7.17 -6.29 -12.44
C SER A 97 -5.95 -5.51 -12.92
N TYR A 98 -5.25 -4.80 -12.01
CA TYR A 98 -4.09 -3.99 -12.34
C TYR A 98 -3.15 -3.85 -11.14
N ILE A 99 -1.85 -3.98 -11.39
CA ILE A 99 -0.80 -3.82 -10.38
C ILE A 99 0.16 -2.72 -10.85
N LEU A 100 0.43 -1.77 -9.96
CA LEU A 100 1.40 -0.71 -10.16
C LEU A 100 2.42 -0.74 -9.03
N GLY A 101 3.68 -0.96 -9.39
CA GLY A 101 4.82 -1.00 -8.48
C GLY A 101 5.57 0.33 -8.41
N ALA A 102 6.57 0.40 -7.52
CA ALA A 102 7.46 1.56 -7.40
C ALA A 102 8.29 1.82 -8.67
N ASP A 103 8.52 0.81 -9.47
CA ASP A 103 9.25 0.85 -10.73
C ASP A 103 8.42 1.37 -11.92
N ASP A 104 7.10 1.54 -11.73
CA ASP A 104 6.19 2.06 -12.74
C ASP A 104 5.98 3.57 -12.68
N VAL A 105 6.46 4.25 -11.63
CA VAL A 105 6.24 5.67 -11.35
C VAL A 105 7.54 6.41 -11.06
N LYS A 106 7.54 7.71 -11.29
CA LYS A 106 8.66 8.60 -10.98
C LYS A 106 8.55 9.19 -9.59
N GLU A 107 7.32 9.50 -9.18
CA GLU A 107 7.02 10.10 -7.88
C GLU A 107 6.26 9.10 -7.00
N ALA A 108 6.87 8.75 -5.87
CA ALA A 108 6.27 7.83 -4.90
C ALA A 108 5.23 8.53 -4.00
N LYS A 109 4.46 7.72 -3.25
CA LYS A 109 3.61 8.19 -2.14
C LYS A 109 4.36 9.19 -1.24
N PRO A 110 3.78 10.29 -0.82
CA PRO A 110 2.37 10.69 -0.88
C PRO A 110 1.97 11.45 -2.15
N LYS A 111 2.82 11.47 -3.19
CA LYS A 111 2.48 12.08 -4.47
C LYS A 111 1.35 11.31 -5.14
N PRO A 112 0.50 11.99 -5.94
CA PRO A 112 -0.68 11.37 -6.55
C PRO A 112 -0.37 10.48 -7.76
N GLU A 113 0.86 10.49 -8.28
CA GLU A 113 1.22 9.81 -9.54
C GLU A 113 0.78 8.34 -9.58
N PRO A 114 0.96 7.51 -8.50
CA PRO A 114 0.53 6.11 -8.57
C PRO A 114 -0.98 5.95 -8.80
N VAL A 115 -1.80 6.78 -8.16
CA VAL A 115 -3.26 6.77 -8.37
C VAL A 115 -3.61 7.32 -9.74
N LEU A 116 -3.09 8.49 -10.12
CA LEU A 116 -3.40 9.13 -11.41
C LEU A 116 -3.00 8.24 -12.60
N LYS A 117 -1.85 7.55 -12.50
CA LYS A 117 -1.43 6.61 -13.54
C LYS A 117 -2.36 5.41 -13.60
N THR A 118 -2.74 4.82 -12.46
CA THR A 118 -3.72 3.71 -12.42
C THR A 118 -5.04 4.13 -13.07
N LEU A 119 -5.54 5.33 -12.74
CA LEU A 119 -6.78 5.86 -13.31
C LEU A 119 -6.69 6.05 -14.83
N ALA A 120 -5.56 6.60 -15.31
CA ALA A 120 -5.33 6.82 -16.73
C ALA A 120 -5.26 5.49 -17.50
N ASP A 121 -4.50 4.52 -16.99
CA ASP A 121 -4.30 3.23 -17.64
C ASP A 121 -5.59 2.38 -17.64
N MET A 122 -6.43 2.53 -16.62
CA MET A 122 -7.71 1.80 -16.46
C MET A 122 -8.92 2.58 -16.95
N HIS A 123 -8.76 3.83 -17.40
CA HIS A 123 -9.85 4.70 -17.87
C HIS A 123 -10.94 5.00 -16.82
N PHE A 124 -10.53 5.17 -15.55
CA PHE A 124 -11.42 5.53 -14.46
C PHE A 124 -11.27 6.99 -14.02
N ASN A 125 -12.27 7.51 -13.31
CA ASN A 125 -12.26 8.85 -12.74
C ASN A 125 -11.93 8.81 -11.23
N ALA A 126 -11.23 9.82 -10.74
CA ALA A 126 -10.89 9.91 -9.32
C ALA A 126 -12.14 9.95 -8.41
N GLY A 127 -13.24 10.61 -8.85
CA GLY A 127 -14.49 10.70 -8.09
C GLY A 127 -15.21 9.35 -7.91
N GLU A 128 -14.88 8.34 -8.70
CA GLU A 128 -15.45 6.99 -8.65
C GLU A 128 -14.47 5.99 -8.00
N THR A 129 -13.41 6.50 -7.37
CA THR A 129 -12.30 5.69 -6.86
C THR A 129 -12.16 5.84 -5.35
N LEU A 130 -11.95 4.72 -4.68
CA LEU A 130 -11.61 4.66 -3.26
C LEU A 130 -10.18 4.12 -3.11
N VAL A 131 -9.30 4.93 -2.54
CA VAL A 131 -7.95 4.50 -2.17
C VAL A 131 -7.97 3.97 -0.74
N VAL A 132 -7.60 2.70 -0.56
CA VAL A 132 -7.57 2.03 0.73
C VAL A 132 -6.12 1.84 1.15
N GLY A 133 -5.78 2.26 2.37
CA GLY A 133 -4.40 2.15 2.87
C GLY A 133 -4.32 2.23 4.39
N ASP A 134 -3.19 1.80 4.91
CA ASP A 134 -2.94 1.71 6.36
C ASP A 134 -2.04 2.84 6.89
N MET A 135 -1.59 3.75 6.02
CA MET A 135 -0.67 4.81 6.42
C MET A 135 -1.10 6.19 5.90
N ALA A 136 -0.68 7.24 6.60
CA ALA A 136 -0.92 8.62 6.19
C ALA A 136 -0.49 8.92 4.74
N VAL A 137 0.60 8.32 4.25
CA VAL A 137 1.07 8.50 2.88
C VAL A 137 0.12 7.92 1.83
N ASP A 138 -0.65 6.88 2.16
CA ASP A 138 -1.68 6.30 1.28
C ASP A 138 -2.88 7.23 1.18
N ILE A 139 -3.32 7.76 2.33
CA ILE A 139 -4.43 8.71 2.41
C ILE A 139 -4.09 9.98 1.64
N LEU A 140 -2.91 10.55 1.88
CA LEU A 140 -2.45 11.75 1.18
C LEU A 140 -2.31 11.51 -0.33
N MET A 141 -1.82 10.34 -0.77
CA MET A 141 -1.74 9.98 -2.18
C MET A 141 -3.12 9.98 -2.84
N GLY A 142 -4.11 9.34 -2.21
CA GLY A 142 -5.49 9.30 -2.68
C GLY A 142 -6.14 10.69 -2.73
N THR A 143 -6.03 11.45 -1.64
CA THR A 143 -6.57 12.81 -1.53
C THR A 143 -5.94 13.75 -2.55
N ASN A 144 -4.61 13.68 -2.74
CA ASN A 144 -3.89 14.50 -3.74
C ASN A 144 -4.28 14.13 -5.18
N ALA A 145 -4.76 12.92 -5.42
CA ALA A 145 -5.30 12.49 -6.71
C ALA A 145 -6.78 12.87 -6.92
N GLY A 146 -7.44 13.43 -5.91
CA GLY A 146 -8.87 13.75 -5.93
C GLY A 146 -9.80 12.56 -5.70
N ALA A 147 -9.26 11.43 -5.24
CA ALA A 147 -10.04 10.25 -4.88
C ALA A 147 -10.53 10.31 -3.42
N LYS A 148 -11.59 9.57 -3.10
CA LYS A 148 -11.95 9.30 -1.71
C LYS A 148 -10.96 8.30 -1.11
N THR A 149 -10.82 8.33 0.22
CA THR A 149 -9.81 7.53 0.92
C THR A 149 -10.43 6.76 2.08
N CYS A 150 -9.91 5.56 2.33
CA CYS A 150 -10.29 4.73 3.47
C CYS A 150 -9.05 4.27 4.21
N GLY A 151 -8.89 4.71 5.44
CA GLY A 151 -7.86 4.24 6.35
C GLY A 151 -8.25 2.91 6.99
N VAL A 152 -7.30 1.99 7.12
CA VAL A 152 -7.48 0.71 7.80
C VAL A 152 -6.61 0.63 9.04
N THR A 153 -7.18 0.22 10.19
CA THR A 153 -6.52 0.34 11.51
C THR A 153 -5.69 -0.88 11.93
N TRP A 154 -5.73 -1.97 11.16
CA TRP A 154 -4.95 -3.18 11.44
C TRP A 154 -3.55 -3.21 10.82
N GLY A 155 -3.15 -2.10 10.15
CA GLY A 155 -1.84 -1.95 9.53
C GLY A 155 -0.80 -1.25 10.42
N ASN A 156 0.09 -0.48 9.79
CA ASN A 156 1.23 0.16 10.48
C ASN A 156 0.91 1.55 11.03
N GLY A 157 -0.03 2.28 10.43
CA GLY A 157 -0.46 3.61 10.88
C GLY A 157 -1.47 3.54 12.02
N SER A 158 -1.44 4.51 12.90
CA SER A 158 -2.46 4.67 13.93
C SER A 158 -3.72 5.32 13.37
N ARG A 159 -4.87 5.09 14.03
CA ARG A 159 -6.13 5.78 13.71
C ARG A 159 -5.95 7.30 13.67
N GLU A 160 -5.24 7.86 14.68
CA GLU A 160 -4.96 9.30 14.77
C GLU A 160 -4.17 9.82 13.56
N GLU A 161 -3.17 9.07 13.08
CA GLU A 161 -2.41 9.45 11.87
C GLU A 161 -3.28 9.42 10.62
N LEU A 162 -4.19 8.46 10.50
CA LEU A 162 -5.14 8.36 9.38
C LEU A 162 -6.17 9.51 9.41
N GLU A 163 -6.69 9.87 10.61
CA GLU A 163 -7.58 11.01 10.81
C GLU A 163 -6.88 12.33 10.47
N ASN A 164 -5.67 12.54 10.96
CA ASN A 164 -4.86 13.72 10.68
C ASN A 164 -4.48 13.85 9.20
N ALA A 165 -4.34 12.74 8.48
CA ALA A 165 -4.12 12.73 7.03
C ALA A 165 -5.40 13.04 6.22
N GLY A 166 -6.55 13.13 6.87
CA GLY A 166 -7.83 13.46 6.24
C GLY A 166 -8.51 12.29 5.54
N ALA A 167 -8.40 11.07 6.09
CA ALA A 167 -9.10 9.91 5.56
C ALA A 167 -10.63 10.15 5.52
N THR A 168 -11.26 9.89 4.36
CA THR A 168 -12.72 10.05 4.20
C THR A 168 -13.48 9.05 5.06
N PHE A 169 -12.96 7.83 5.14
CA PHE A 169 -13.47 6.74 5.97
C PHE A 169 -12.33 6.12 6.76
N ILE A 170 -12.64 5.53 7.92
CA ILE A 170 -11.70 4.69 8.69
C ILE A 170 -12.47 3.47 9.16
N ILE A 171 -11.91 2.29 8.90
CA ILE A 171 -12.50 1.00 9.22
C ILE A 171 -11.57 0.16 10.09
N ASP A 172 -12.18 -0.69 10.91
CA ASP A 172 -11.46 -1.63 11.79
C ASP A 172 -11.49 -3.07 11.25
N ARG A 173 -12.31 -3.33 10.24
CA ARG A 173 -12.45 -4.63 9.58
C ARG A 173 -12.59 -4.45 8.08
N ILE A 174 -11.98 -5.34 7.31
CA ILE A 174 -11.98 -5.23 5.84
C ILE A 174 -13.39 -5.37 5.25
N GLU A 175 -14.27 -6.11 5.90
CA GLU A 175 -15.63 -6.35 5.45
C GLU A 175 -16.48 -5.07 5.42
N ASP A 176 -16.12 -4.07 6.24
CA ASP A 176 -16.80 -2.77 6.30
C ASP A 176 -16.68 -1.99 4.98
N LEU A 177 -15.70 -2.33 4.12
CA LEU A 177 -15.58 -1.76 2.77
C LEU A 177 -16.83 -2.00 1.93
N ILE A 178 -17.47 -3.17 2.06
CA ILE A 178 -18.67 -3.53 1.29
C ILE A 178 -19.79 -2.53 1.56
N GLU A 179 -19.97 -2.11 2.81
CA GLU A 179 -20.98 -1.11 3.16
C GLU A 179 -20.65 0.28 2.60
N ILE A 180 -19.36 0.66 2.63
CA ILE A 180 -18.91 1.96 2.14
C ILE A 180 -19.21 2.08 0.64
N VAL A 181 -18.79 1.09 -0.15
CA VAL A 181 -18.94 1.15 -1.61
C VAL A 181 -20.41 1.04 -2.03
N ASN A 182 -21.23 0.26 -1.31
CA ASN A 182 -22.66 0.13 -1.61
C ASN A 182 -23.46 1.39 -1.30
N LYS A 183 -22.98 2.28 -0.42
CA LYS A 183 -23.61 3.59 -0.14
C LYS A 183 -23.26 4.65 -1.20
N GLY A 184 -22.44 4.31 -2.15
CA GLY A 184 -21.93 5.21 -3.20
C GLY A 184 -20.67 5.94 -2.73
N ILE A 185 -19.59 5.66 -3.41
CA ILE A 185 -18.34 6.38 -3.23
C ILE A 185 -18.46 7.78 -3.85
#